data_63d140254a39aa942fa088de7a2c24c5
#
_entry.id   63d140254a39aa942fa088de7a2c24c5
#
_cell.length_a   1.000
_cell.length_b   1.000
_cell.length_c   1.000
_cell.angle_alpha   90.00
_cell.angle_beta   90.00
_cell.angle_gamma   90.00
#
_symmetry.space_group_name_H-M   'P 1'
#
loop_
_entity.id
_entity.type
_entity.pdbx_description
1 polymer ?
#
loop_
_entity_poly.entity_id
_entity_poly.type
_entity_poly.pdbx_seq_one_letter_code
_entity_poly.pdbx_strand_id
1 'polypeptide(L)'
;MGWHRELLIGFDLETTGTDPREARIVTAAVIEVRDGQPVGHKEWLADPGVEIPADAVAVHGITNERATAEGRPADQVADAIADVLVTYWKTGVPVVAYNAAFDLSLLSAELRRYGLPSLSDRLGGPAPAPVIDPYTIDRWADRYRRGKRNLEAVCREYGIALDSAHDASADALAAARLAGAIAVRHPKIASLGPAELHLRQIEWYAEWAADFQNFLRRKGDGTAVVDGTWPLREPTGERVAGETV
;
A
#
# COMPACT_ATOMS: atom_id res chain seq x y z
N MET A 1 -2.41 19.77 -17.72
CA MET A 1 -2.38 18.30 -17.80
C MET A 1 -2.92 17.76 -16.50
N GLY A 2 -3.60 16.60 -16.49
CA GLY A 2 -4.09 16.02 -15.24
C GLY A 2 -2.97 15.30 -14.50
N TRP A 3 -3.05 15.22 -13.18
CA TRP A 3 -2.06 14.60 -12.30
C TRP A 3 -1.64 13.18 -12.72
N HIS A 4 -2.55 12.42 -13.32
CA HIS A 4 -2.35 11.04 -13.75
C HIS A 4 -1.38 10.87 -14.94
N ARG A 5 -0.91 11.96 -15.54
CA ARG A 5 0.14 11.98 -16.57
C ARG A 5 1.47 12.51 -16.06
N GLU A 6 1.46 13.10 -14.86
CA GLU A 6 2.67 13.57 -14.19
C GLU A 6 3.43 12.39 -13.57
N LEU A 7 4.47 12.68 -12.81
CA LEU A 7 5.22 11.65 -12.10
C LEU A 7 4.35 11.05 -10.98
N LEU A 8 4.21 9.74 -11.00
CA LEU A 8 3.60 8.92 -9.96
C LEU A 8 4.66 7.92 -9.45
N ILE A 9 4.59 7.58 -8.17
CA ILE A 9 5.48 6.61 -7.57
C ILE A 9 4.68 5.37 -7.22
N GLY A 10 4.76 4.34 -8.06
CA GLY A 10 4.21 3.02 -7.73
C GLY A 10 4.99 2.39 -6.59
N PHE A 11 4.30 1.82 -5.61
CA PHE A 11 4.89 1.16 -4.45
C PHE A 11 4.14 -0.13 -4.15
N ASP A 12 4.87 -1.19 -3.88
CA ASP A 12 4.32 -2.50 -3.53
C ASP A 12 5.31 -3.31 -2.69
N LEU A 13 4.79 -4.21 -1.84
CA LEU A 13 5.53 -5.10 -0.96
C LEU A 13 5.07 -6.55 -1.13
N GLU A 14 6.02 -7.49 -1.28
CA GLU A 14 5.77 -8.89 -0.99
C GLU A 14 6.19 -9.22 0.44
N THR A 15 5.42 -10.08 1.10
CA THR A 15 5.49 -10.19 2.55
C THR A 15 5.33 -11.63 3.04
N THR A 16 5.70 -11.87 4.30
CA THR A 16 5.54 -13.19 4.94
C THR A 16 4.10 -13.52 5.31
N GLY A 17 3.13 -12.61 5.11
CA GLY A 17 1.73 -12.86 5.51
C GLY A 17 0.83 -11.66 5.29
N THR A 18 -0.43 -11.78 5.70
CA THR A 18 -1.51 -10.83 5.37
C THR A 18 -1.90 -9.88 6.52
N ASP A 19 -1.34 -10.05 7.72
CA ASP A 19 -1.50 -9.07 8.81
C ASP A 19 -0.32 -8.10 8.79
N PRO A 20 -0.53 -6.80 8.48
CA PRO A 20 0.56 -5.84 8.38
C PRO A 20 1.28 -5.55 9.72
N ARG A 21 0.74 -6.01 10.85
CA ARG A 21 1.37 -5.85 12.16
C ARG A 21 2.39 -6.95 12.45
N GLU A 22 2.14 -8.16 11.94
CA GLU A 22 2.93 -9.36 12.21
C GLU A 22 3.83 -9.73 11.02
N ALA A 23 3.37 -9.49 9.80
CA ALA A 23 4.11 -9.80 8.59
C ALA A 23 5.41 -9.00 8.49
N ARG A 24 6.34 -9.53 7.71
CA ARG A 24 7.67 -8.97 7.46
C ARG A 24 7.82 -8.70 5.96
N ILE A 25 8.60 -7.69 5.62
CA ILE A 25 8.95 -7.40 4.23
C ILE A 25 9.86 -8.52 3.69
N VAL A 26 9.52 -9.07 2.53
CA VAL A 26 10.34 -10.00 1.76
C VAL A 26 10.94 -9.30 0.54
N THR A 27 10.12 -8.66 -0.29
CA THR A 27 10.58 -7.77 -1.36
C THR A 27 9.83 -6.46 -1.33
N ALA A 28 10.40 -5.44 -1.94
CA ALA A 28 9.77 -4.14 -2.12
C ALA A 28 10.15 -3.56 -3.48
N ALA A 29 9.22 -2.82 -4.09
CA ALA A 29 9.49 -2.08 -5.30
C ALA A 29 8.97 -0.64 -5.23
N VAL A 30 9.76 0.28 -5.75
CA VAL A 30 9.38 1.68 -5.98
C VAL A 30 9.64 2.01 -7.44
N ILE A 31 8.58 2.25 -8.21
CA ILE A 31 8.63 2.49 -9.64
C ILE A 31 8.21 3.93 -9.93
N GLU A 32 9.09 4.68 -10.58
CA GLU A 32 8.75 6.00 -11.12
C GLU A 32 7.97 5.82 -12.43
N VAL A 33 6.76 6.35 -12.49
CA VAL A 33 5.88 6.22 -13.65
C VAL A 33 5.44 7.59 -14.13
N ARG A 34 5.64 7.88 -15.42
CA ARG A 34 5.20 9.11 -16.06
C ARG A 34 4.38 8.78 -17.30
N ASP A 35 3.15 9.30 -17.38
CA ASP A 35 2.20 9.01 -18.47
C ASP A 35 2.07 7.49 -18.76
N GLY A 36 2.00 6.67 -17.69
CA GLY A 36 1.90 5.21 -17.75
C GLY A 36 3.18 4.46 -18.13
N GLN A 37 4.31 5.18 -18.36
CA GLN A 37 5.60 4.58 -18.71
C GLN A 37 6.55 4.58 -17.51
N PRO A 38 7.22 3.46 -17.19
CA PRO A 38 8.24 3.42 -16.16
C PRO A 38 9.46 4.25 -16.62
N VAL A 39 9.94 5.14 -15.76
CA VAL A 39 11.09 6.02 -16.03
C VAL A 39 12.22 5.84 -15.03
N GLY A 40 12.00 5.13 -13.95
CA GLY A 40 12.99 4.76 -12.95
C GLY A 40 12.44 3.66 -12.04
N HIS A 41 13.34 2.90 -11.43
CA HIS A 41 12.91 1.86 -10.52
C HIS A 41 13.95 1.55 -9.45
N LYS A 42 13.49 1.08 -8.29
CA LYS A 42 14.28 0.56 -7.19
C LYS A 42 13.59 -0.66 -6.63
N GLU A 43 14.39 -1.68 -6.36
CA GLU A 43 13.94 -2.93 -5.77
C GLU A 43 14.81 -3.31 -4.58
N TRP A 44 14.22 -4.02 -3.65
CA TRP A 44 14.91 -4.57 -2.49
C TRP A 44 14.46 -6.01 -2.27
N LEU A 45 15.41 -6.85 -1.92
CA LEU A 45 15.18 -8.16 -1.31
C LEU A 45 15.67 -8.08 0.13
N ALA A 46 14.80 -8.42 1.07
CA ALA A 46 15.12 -8.47 2.49
C ALA A 46 15.33 -9.92 2.95
N ASP A 47 16.26 -10.11 3.88
CA ASP A 47 16.20 -11.24 4.79
C ASP A 47 15.25 -10.84 5.93
N PRO A 48 14.02 -11.42 6.00
CA PRO A 48 13.04 -11.02 7.01
C PRO A 48 13.44 -11.42 8.44
N GLY A 49 14.48 -12.26 8.61
CA GLY A 49 14.92 -12.79 9.90
C GLY A 49 13.91 -13.75 10.56
N VAL A 50 12.90 -14.17 9.82
CA VAL A 50 11.89 -15.15 10.21
C VAL A 50 11.60 -16.07 9.02
N GLU A 51 11.01 -17.24 9.29
CA GLU A 51 10.59 -18.14 8.22
C GLU A 51 9.53 -17.49 7.34
N ILE A 52 9.72 -17.58 6.01
CA ILE A 52 8.69 -17.23 5.03
C ILE A 52 7.79 -18.45 4.89
N PRO A 53 6.50 -18.36 5.23
CA PRO A 53 5.56 -19.47 5.15
C PRO A 53 5.41 -20.00 3.71
N ALA A 54 5.16 -21.30 3.58
CA ALA A 54 5.09 -21.97 2.28
C ALA A 54 3.97 -21.39 1.37
N ASP A 55 2.88 -20.92 1.94
CA ASP A 55 1.81 -20.24 1.20
C ASP A 55 2.25 -18.87 0.67
N ALA A 56 3.05 -18.11 1.40
CA ALA A 56 3.63 -16.86 0.94
C ALA A 56 4.66 -17.14 -0.18
N VAL A 57 5.55 -18.13 0.00
CA VAL A 57 6.49 -18.59 -1.05
C VAL A 57 5.73 -19.00 -2.32
N ALA A 58 4.60 -19.71 -2.19
CA ALA A 58 3.79 -20.11 -3.35
C ALA A 58 3.18 -18.91 -4.09
N VAL A 59 3.01 -17.77 -3.44
CA VAL A 59 2.47 -16.53 -4.03
C VAL A 59 3.57 -15.76 -4.77
N HIS A 60 4.65 -15.35 -4.10
CA HIS A 60 5.67 -14.46 -4.67
C HIS A 60 6.95 -15.17 -5.14
N GLY A 61 7.10 -16.47 -4.89
CA GLY A 61 8.22 -17.29 -5.39
C GLY A 61 9.56 -17.09 -4.69
N ILE A 62 9.66 -16.27 -3.65
CA ILE A 62 10.91 -16.03 -2.91
C ILE A 62 11.01 -17.08 -1.80
N THR A 63 12.04 -17.94 -1.91
CA THR A 63 12.28 -18.98 -0.89
C THR A 63 13.09 -18.46 0.29
N ASN A 64 13.03 -19.17 1.41
CA ASN A 64 13.83 -18.86 2.60
C ASN A 64 15.33 -18.83 2.30
N GLU A 65 15.81 -19.81 1.50
CA GLU A 65 17.20 -19.93 1.10
C GLU A 65 17.65 -18.69 0.31
N ARG A 66 16.82 -18.23 -0.63
CA ARG A 66 17.12 -17.05 -1.44
C ARG A 66 17.13 -15.79 -0.58
N ALA A 67 16.12 -15.60 0.26
CA ALA A 67 16.04 -14.43 1.13
C ALA A 67 17.24 -14.35 2.08
N THR A 68 17.65 -15.48 2.68
CA THR A 68 18.83 -15.54 3.57
C THR A 68 20.16 -15.34 2.83
N ALA A 69 20.29 -15.88 1.61
CA ALA A 69 21.55 -15.81 0.86
C ALA A 69 21.80 -14.47 0.16
N GLU A 70 20.74 -13.83 -0.35
CA GLU A 70 20.81 -12.64 -1.21
C GLU A 70 20.17 -11.40 -0.59
N GLY A 71 19.31 -11.57 0.44
CA GLY A 71 18.58 -10.50 1.08
C GLY A 71 19.49 -9.59 1.92
N ARG A 72 19.15 -8.31 1.93
CA ARG A 72 19.75 -7.34 2.85
C ARG A 72 19.07 -7.44 4.21
N PRO A 73 19.74 -7.04 5.31
CA PRO A 73 19.11 -6.93 6.62
C PRO A 73 17.80 -6.14 6.55
N ALA A 74 16.74 -6.67 7.17
CA ALA A 74 15.39 -6.12 7.05
C ALA A 74 15.27 -4.68 7.58
N ASP A 75 16.02 -4.32 8.62
CA ASP A 75 16.12 -2.95 9.15
C ASP A 75 16.66 -1.97 8.10
N GLN A 76 17.71 -2.35 7.37
CA GLN A 76 18.29 -1.53 6.31
C GLN A 76 17.34 -1.39 5.11
N VAL A 77 16.57 -2.43 4.80
CA VAL A 77 15.60 -2.38 3.71
C VAL A 77 14.44 -1.47 4.09
N ALA A 78 13.87 -1.62 5.29
CA ALA A 78 12.80 -0.75 5.78
C ALA A 78 13.21 0.73 5.82
N ASP A 79 14.43 1.01 6.30
CA ASP A 79 15.01 2.34 6.34
C ASP A 79 15.15 2.96 4.94
N ALA A 80 15.73 2.20 4.00
CA ALA A 80 15.93 2.64 2.62
C ALA A 80 14.61 2.91 1.87
N ILE A 81 13.59 2.06 2.06
CA ILE A 81 12.25 2.26 1.49
C ILE A 81 11.65 3.56 2.05
N ALA A 82 11.67 3.74 3.37
CA ALA A 82 11.11 4.91 4.03
C ALA A 82 11.77 6.20 3.52
N ASP A 83 13.11 6.24 3.40
CA ASP A 83 13.84 7.40 2.89
C ASP A 83 13.47 7.75 1.45
N VAL A 84 13.29 6.73 0.61
CA VAL A 84 12.90 6.94 -0.80
C VAL A 84 11.49 7.51 -0.88
N LEU A 85 10.51 6.93 -0.18
CA LEU A 85 9.13 7.41 -0.20
C LEU A 85 9.01 8.83 0.38
N VAL A 86 9.69 9.10 1.49
CA VAL A 86 9.74 10.43 2.13
C VAL A 86 10.32 11.49 1.18
N THR A 87 11.33 11.14 0.37
CA THR A 87 11.91 12.05 -0.62
C THR A 87 10.85 12.51 -1.63
N TYR A 88 10.00 11.61 -2.12
CA TYR A 88 8.92 11.97 -3.05
C TYR A 88 7.81 12.78 -2.36
N TRP A 89 7.36 12.39 -1.18
CA TRP A 89 6.34 13.14 -0.45
C TRP A 89 6.78 14.56 -0.12
N LYS A 90 8.05 14.78 0.24
CA LYS A 90 8.61 16.14 0.48
C LYS A 90 8.54 17.04 -0.74
N THR A 91 8.48 16.48 -1.94
CA THR A 91 8.31 17.22 -3.20
C THR A 91 6.87 17.26 -3.70
N GLY A 92 5.91 16.69 -2.93
CA GLY A 92 4.51 16.64 -3.29
C GLY A 92 4.16 15.60 -4.36
N VAL A 93 5.08 14.72 -4.72
CA VAL A 93 4.84 13.62 -5.68
C VAL A 93 4.02 12.52 -5.00
N PRO A 94 2.89 12.09 -5.61
CA PRO A 94 2.04 11.07 -4.99
C PRO A 94 2.66 9.68 -5.07
N VAL A 95 2.55 8.94 -3.96
CA VAL A 95 2.82 7.50 -3.91
C VAL A 95 1.51 6.76 -4.20
N VAL A 96 1.59 5.79 -5.11
CA VAL A 96 0.47 4.95 -5.54
C VAL A 96 0.71 3.52 -5.08
N ALA A 97 -0.17 2.99 -4.25
CA ALA A 97 -0.14 1.59 -3.83
C ALA A 97 -1.54 0.99 -3.90
N TYR A 98 -1.67 -0.25 -4.36
CA TYR A 98 -2.94 -0.95 -4.40
C TYR A 98 -3.28 -1.54 -3.04
N ASN A 99 -4.35 -1.08 -2.38
CA ASN A 99 -4.64 -1.34 -0.97
C ASN A 99 -3.56 -0.76 -0.04
N ALA A 100 -3.21 0.50 -0.28
CA ALA A 100 -2.12 1.24 0.36
C ALA A 100 -2.08 1.13 1.89
N ALA A 101 -3.24 0.93 2.53
CA ALA A 101 -3.32 0.75 3.98
C ALA A 101 -2.57 -0.49 4.48
N PHE A 102 -2.41 -1.53 3.65
CA PHE A 102 -1.61 -2.69 3.97
C PHE A 102 -0.11 -2.36 3.95
N ASP A 103 0.39 -1.93 2.80
CA ASP A 103 1.83 -1.71 2.57
C ASP A 103 2.42 -0.64 3.50
N LEU A 104 1.72 0.48 3.63
CA LEU A 104 2.19 1.58 4.48
C LEU A 104 2.13 1.22 5.97
N SER A 105 1.12 0.44 6.40
CA SER A 105 1.04 -0.01 7.78
C SER A 105 2.11 -1.06 8.10
N LEU A 106 2.41 -1.94 7.16
CA LEU A 106 3.49 -2.93 7.31
C LEU A 106 4.85 -2.24 7.36
N LEU A 107 5.14 -1.29 6.48
CA LEU A 107 6.36 -0.50 6.53
C LEU A 107 6.47 0.26 7.87
N SER A 108 5.38 0.86 8.34
CA SER A 108 5.35 1.52 9.66
C SER A 108 5.62 0.56 10.81
N ALA A 109 5.09 -0.68 10.73
CA ALA A 109 5.35 -1.72 11.71
C ALA A 109 6.82 -2.18 11.70
N GLU A 110 7.43 -2.31 10.53
CA GLU A 110 8.85 -2.63 10.39
C GLU A 110 9.74 -1.53 10.99
N LEU A 111 9.49 -0.26 10.63
CA LEU A 111 10.24 0.86 11.20
C LEU A 111 10.19 0.86 12.73
N ARG A 112 9.00 0.67 13.31
CA ARG A 112 8.83 0.60 14.77
C ARG A 112 9.54 -0.61 15.37
N ARG A 113 9.48 -1.78 14.74
CA ARG A 113 10.11 -3.03 15.19
C ARG A 113 11.62 -2.89 15.35
N TYR A 114 12.24 -2.12 14.46
CA TYR A 114 13.67 -1.86 14.47
C TYR A 114 14.06 -0.56 15.20
N GLY A 115 13.12 0.14 15.81
CA GLY A 115 13.39 1.41 16.50
C GLY A 115 13.84 2.53 15.56
N LEU A 116 13.47 2.45 14.29
CA LEU A 116 13.77 3.45 13.27
C LEU A 116 12.77 4.62 13.33
N PRO A 117 13.16 5.84 12.92
CA PRO A 117 12.24 6.96 12.84
C PRO A 117 11.03 6.65 11.98
N SER A 118 9.84 7.01 12.46
CA SER A 118 8.59 6.82 11.72
C SER A 118 8.55 7.65 10.45
N LEU A 119 7.61 7.35 9.55
CA LEU A 119 7.38 8.16 8.35
C LEU A 119 7.03 9.60 8.70
N SER A 120 6.24 9.82 9.76
CA SER A 120 5.88 11.16 10.24
C SER A 120 7.08 11.91 10.81
N ASP A 121 7.97 11.25 11.57
CA ASP A 121 9.21 11.87 12.06
C ASP A 121 10.10 12.33 10.90
N ARG A 122 10.26 11.49 9.88
CA ARG A 122 11.07 11.81 8.69
C ARG A 122 10.48 12.94 7.85
N LEU A 123 9.16 13.06 7.82
CA LEU A 123 8.45 14.14 7.13
C LEU A 123 8.48 15.45 7.93
N GLY A 124 8.73 15.40 9.23
CA GLY A 124 8.65 16.55 10.13
C GLY A 124 7.21 17.05 10.33
N GLY A 125 6.22 16.15 10.24
CA GLY A 125 4.82 16.53 10.28
C GLY A 125 3.84 15.35 10.20
N PRO A 126 2.61 15.61 9.74
CA PRO A 126 1.54 14.62 9.73
C PRO A 126 1.81 13.42 8.81
N ALA A 127 0.83 12.53 8.74
CA ALA A 127 0.88 11.28 7.99
C ALA A 127 1.36 11.45 6.53
N PRO A 128 1.91 10.38 5.90
CA PRO A 128 2.34 10.39 4.50
C PRO A 128 1.25 10.88 3.54
N ALA A 129 1.57 11.89 2.74
CA ALA A 129 0.65 12.47 1.76
C ALA A 129 1.43 13.18 0.62
N PRO A 130 0.92 13.17 -0.64
CA PRO A 130 -0.31 12.47 -1.05
C PRO A 130 -0.09 10.99 -1.33
N VAL A 131 -1.10 10.17 -1.00
CA VAL A 131 -1.18 8.76 -1.36
C VAL A 131 -2.40 8.57 -2.28
N ILE A 132 -2.26 7.73 -3.30
CA ILE A 132 -3.33 7.37 -4.23
C ILE A 132 -3.48 5.84 -4.19
N ASP A 133 -4.67 5.37 -3.87
CA ASP A 133 -4.97 3.95 -3.77
C ASP A 133 -6.07 3.57 -4.78
N PRO A 134 -5.69 2.92 -5.89
CA PRO A 134 -6.66 2.51 -6.91
C PRO A 134 -7.77 1.58 -6.39
N TYR A 135 -7.49 0.80 -5.35
CA TYR A 135 -8.49 -0.06 -4.71
C TYR A 135 -9.60 0.74 -4.03
N THR A 136 -9.22 1.77 -3.27
CA THR A 136 -10.17 2.67 -2.61
C THR A 136 -10.96 3.49 -3.62
N ILE A 137 -10.27 4.01 -4.65
CA ILE A 137 -10.91 4.83 -5.71
C ILE A 137 -11.87 3.98 -6.54
N ASP A 138 -11.48 2.77 -6.99
CA ASP A 138 -12.36 1.87 -7.75
C ASP A 138 -13.61 1.48 -6.96
N ARG A 139 -13.49 1.25 -5.65
CA ARG A 139 -14.63 0.97 -4.77
C ARG A 139 -15.63 2.13 -4.69
N TRP A 140 -15.14 3.35 -4.68
CA TRP A 140 -16.00 4.53 -4.68
C TRP A 140 -16.59 4.80 -6.05
N ALA A 141 -15.77 4.75 -7.12
CA ALA A 141 -16.17 5.11 -8.47
C ALA A 141 -17.19 4.11 -9.08
N ASP A 142 -17.03 2.83 -8.75
CA ASP A 142 -17.93 1.76 -9.22
C ASP A 142 -18.38 0.86 -8.05
N ARG A 143 -19.09 1.47 -7.10
CA ARG A 143 -19.49 0.85 -5.82
C ARG A 143 -20.22 -0.47 -5.99
N TYR A 144 -21.03 -0.61 -7.03
CA TYR A 144 -21.93 -1.74 -7.24
C TYR A 144 -21.39 -2.78 -8.23
N ARG A 145 -20.19 -2.61 -8.73
CA ARG A 145 -19.56 -3.59 -9.63
C ARG A 145 -19.45 -4.95 -8.93
N ARG A 146 -19.95 -5.96 -9.60
CA ARG A 146 -19.83 -7.34 -9.15
C ARG A 146 -18.45 -7.92 -9.45
N GLY A 147 -18.03 -8.92 -8.68
CA GLY A 147 -16.78 -9.65 -8.88
C GLY A 147 -15.69 -9.27 -7.89
N LYS A 148 -14.52 -9.87 -8.11
CA LYS A 148 -13.33 -9.63 -7.28
C LYS A 148 -12.78 -8.23 -7.50
N ARG A 149 -12.11 -7.71 -6.47
CA ARG A 149 -11.41 -6.43 -6.50
C ARG A 149 -9.93 -6.57 -6.06
N ASN A 150 -9.31 -7.72 -6.33
CA ASN A 150 -7.86 -7.82 -6.28
C ASN A 150 -7.24 -7.07 -7.48
N LEU A 151 -5.96 -6.76 -7.41
CA LEU A 151 -5.25 -5.96 -8.42
C LEU A 151 -5.47 -6.52 -9.83
N GLU A 152 -5.28 -7.83 -10.03
CA GLU A 152 -5.47 -8.50 -11.32
C GLU A 152 -6.87 -8.29 -11.91
N ALA A 153 -7.91 -8.47 -11.10
CA ALA A 153 -9.29 -8.33 -11.57
C ALA A 153 -9.63 -6.88 -11.93
N VAL A 154 -9.11 -5.90 -11.18
CA VAL A 154 -9.34 -4.49 -11.47
C VAL A 154 -8.48 -4.02 -12.64
N CYS A 155 -7.23 -4.47 -12.78
CA CYS A 155 -6.42 -4.23 -13.97
C CYS A 155 -7.13 -4.72 -15.24
N ARG A 156 -7.69 -5.93 -15.21
CA ARG A 156 -8.48 -6.49 -16.35
C ARG A 156 -9.69 -5.63 -16.68
N GLU A 157 -10.41 -5.12 -15.67
CA GLU A 157 -11.57 -4.24 -15.86
C GLU A 157 -11.19 -2.93 -16.57
N TYR A 158 -10.02 -2.39 -16.27
CA TYR A 158 -9.52 -1.14 -16.85
C TYR A 158 -8.58 -1.32 -18.04
N GLY A 159 -8.37 -2.57 -18.49
CA GLY A 159 -7.53 -2.86 -19.67
C GLY A 159 -6.03 -2.66 -19.40
N ILE A 160 -5.59 -2.78 -18.17
CA ILE A 160 -4.17 -2.71 -17.78
C ILE A 160 -3.57 -4.11 -17.82
N ALA A 161 -2.47 -4.27 -18.57
CA ALA A 161 -1.70 -5.52 -18.55
C ALA A 161 -0.96 -5.67 -17.21
N LEU A 162 -1.00 -6.88 -16.67
CA LEU A 162 -0.24 -7.32 -15.52
C LEU A 162 0.49 -8.60 -15.92
N ASP A 163 1.78 -8.46 -16.24
CA ASP A 163 2.57 -9.53 -16.86
C ASP A 163 3.02 -10.61 -15.87
N SER A 164 3.18 -10.23 -14.60
CA SER A 164 3.63 -11.12 -13.52
C SER A 164 2.97 -10.70 -12.21
N ALA A 165 1.79 -11.21 -11.91
CA ALA A 165 1.16 -10.99 -10.62
C ALA A 165 2.03 -11.54 -9.48
N HIS A 166 2.05 -10.83 -8.34
CA HIS A 166 2.87 -11.15 -7.17
C HIS A 166 4.39 -11.01 -7.40
N ASP A 167 4.75 -10.11 -8.28
CA ASP A 167 6.09 -9.51 -8.38
C ASP A 167 5.95 -8.04 -8.00
N ALA A 168 6.63 -7.60 -6.95
CA ALA A 168 6.45 -6.26 -6.39
C ALA A 168 6.65 -5.14 -7.43
N SER A 169 7.57 -5.31 -8.40
CA SER A 169 7.79 -4.33 -9.47
C SER A 169 6.66 -4.29 -10.48
N ALA A 170 6.13 -5.46 -10.86
CA ALA A 170 5.00 -5.55 -11.78
C ALA A 170 3.72 -5.00 -11.13
N ASP A 171 3.49 -5.31 -9.85
CA ASP A 171 2.30 -4.87 -9.11
C ASP A 171 2.36 -3.36 -8.81
N ALA A 172 3.52 -2.81 -8.42
CA ALA A 172 3.72 -1.37 -8.26
C ALA A 172 3.48 -0.58 -9.57
N LEU A 173 4.01 -1.08 -10.70
CA LEU A 173 3.78 -0.48 -12.02
C LEU A 173 2.31 -0.55 -12.42
N ALA A 174 1.68 -1.71 -12.22
CA ALA A 174 0.26 -1.91 -12.53
C ALA A 174 -0.63 -1.00 -11.68
N ALA A 175 -0.34 -0.82 -10.39
CA ALA A 175 -1.07 0.09 -9.51
C ALA A 175 -0.99 1.54 -10.02
N ALA A 176 0.19 2.02 -10.41
CA ALA A 176 0.36 3.37 -10.95
C ALA A 176 -0.36 3.57 -12.30
N ARG A 177 -0.29 2.59 -13.21
CA ARG A 177 -1.05 2.60 -14.49
C ARG A 177 -2.55 2.57 -14.25
N LEU A 178 -2.99 1.76 -13.30
CA LEU A 178 -4.40 1.64 -12.93
C LEU A 178 -4.96 2.94 -12.38
N ALA A 179 -4.22 3.66 -11.52
CA ALA A 179 -4.60 4.99 -11.05
C ALA A 179 -4.85 5.96 -12.21
N GLY A 180 -3.97 5.94 -13.22
CA GLY A 180 -4.13 6.71 -14.45
C GLY A 180 -5.37 6.31 -15.26
N ALA A 181 -5.59 5.01 -15.45
CA ALA A 181 -6.74 4.49 -16.20
C ALA A 181 -8.07 4.82 -15.52
N ILE A 182 -8.13 4.73 -14.19
CA ILE A 182 -9.30 5.13 -13.40
C ILE A 182 -9.58 6.64 -13.60
N ALA A 183 -8.55 7.48 -13.54
CA ALA A 183 -8.71 8.91 -13.75
C ALA A 183 -9.23 9.23 -15.17
N VAL A 184 -8.74 8.55 -16.19
CA VAL A 184 -9.23 8.70 -17.57
C VAL A 184 -10.70 8.28 -17.70
N ARG A 185 -11.10 7.16 -17.07
CA ARG A 185 -12.47 6.63 -17.13
C ARG A 185 -13.46 7.46 -16.30
N HIS A 186 -12.98 8.11 -15.24
CA HIS A 186 -13.80 8.86 -14.29
C HIS A 186 -13.33 10.33 -14.19
N PRO A 187 -13.87 11.24 -15.02
CA PRO A 187 -13.45 12.66 -15.07
C PRO A 187 -13.51 13.39 -13.72
N LYS A 188 -14.42 12.99 -12.83
CA LYS A 188 -14.50 13.54 -11.47
C LYS A 188 -13.24 13.22 -10.65
N ILE A 189 -12.64 12.05 -10.84
CA ILE A 189 -11.37 11.68 -10.21
C ILE A 189 -10.22 12.47 -10.84
N ALA A 190 -10.20 12.57 -12.16
CA ALA A 190 -9.17 13.31 -12.89
C ALA A 190 -9.13 14.81 -12.53
N SER A 191 -10.27 15.38 -12.15
CA SER A 191 -10.39 16.81 -11.79
C SER A 191 -9.90 17.15 -10.39
N LEU A 192 -9.79 16.17 -9.49
CA LEU A 192 -9.21 16.35 -8.16
C LEU A 192 -7.68 16.45 -8.28
N GLY A 193 -7.06 17.34 -7.52
CA GLY A 193 -5.59 17.32 -7.35
C GLY A 193 -5.17 16.16 -6.43
N PRO A 194 -3.89 15.72 -6.47
CA PRO A 194 -3.43 14.60 -5.65
C PRO A 194 -3.68 14.77 -4.16
N ALA A 195 -3.50 15.98 -3.63
CA ALA A 195 -3.75 16.29 -2.22
C ALA A 195 -5.24 16.19 -1.86
N GLU A 196 -6.13 16.71 -2.72
CA GLU A 196 -7.58 16.61 -2.51
C GLU A 196 -8.04 15.15 -2.66
N LEU A 197 -7.54 14.43 -3.67
CA LEU A 197 -7.85 13.02 -3.87
C LEU A 197 -7.43 12.18 -2.66
N HIS A 198 -6.27 12.46 -2.07
CA HIS A 198 -5.83 11.83 -0.83
C HIS A 198 -6.85 12.03 0.29
N LEU A 199 -7.28 13.25 0.54
CA LEU A 199 -8.28 13.57 1.58
C LEU A 199 -9.63 12.88 1.34
N ARG A 200 -10.08 12.84 0.07
CA ARG A 200 -11.31 12.12 -0.28
C ARG A 200 -11.22 10.62 -0.03
N GLN A 201 -10.07 10.01 -0.25
CA GLN A 201 -9.88 8.59 0.01
C GLN A 201 -9.96 8.25 1.50
N ILE A 202 -9.57 9.14 2.40
CA ILE A 202 -9.77 8.96 3.85
C ILE A 202 -11.27 8.80 4.15
N GLU A 203 -12.10 9.71 3.60
CA GLU A 203 -13.56 9.68 3.77
C GLU A 203 -14.16 8.39 3.17
N TRP A 204 -13.81 8.08 1.91
CA TRP A 204 -14.34 6.92 1.19
C TRP A 204 -13.96 5.59 1.83
N TYR A 205 -12.75 5.49 2.34
CA TYR A 205 -12.29 4.28 3.02
C TYR A 205 -13.04 4.09 4.35
N ALA A 206 -13.21 5.14 5.14
CA ALA A 206 -13.96 5.10 6.39
C ALA A 206 -15.44 4.72 6.16
N GLU A 207 -16.09 5.29 5.13
CA GLU A 207 -17.46 4.94 4.74
C GLU A 207 -17.57 3.47 4.34
N TRP A 208 -16.65 2.99 3.50
CA TRP A 208 -16.62 1.60 3.09
C TRP A 208 -16.42 0.66 4.28
N ALA A 209 -15.50 0.97 5.19
CA ALA A 209 -15.23 0.15 6.36
C ALA A 209 -16.47 0.03 7.27
N ALA A 210 -17.17 1.13 7.50
CA ALA A 210 -18.42 1.15 8.27
C ALA A 210 -19.53 0.31 7.60
N ASP A 211 -19.71 0.45 6.28
CA ASP A 211 -20.67 -0.33 5.53
C ASP A 211 -20.35 -1.84 5.54
N PHE A 212 -19.07 -2.18 5.38
CA PHE A 212 -18.63 -3.57 5.38
C PHE A 212 -18.76 -4.20 6.77
N GLN A 213 -18.42 -3.46 7.84
CA GLN A 213 -18.66 -3.87 9.22
C GLN A 213 -20.15 -4.19 9.46
N ASN A 214 -21.04 -3.29 9.04
CA ASN A 214 -22.48 -3.48 9.16
C ASN A 214 -22.96 -4.70 8.35
N PHE A 215 -22.39 -4.96 7.18
CA PHE A 215 -22.68 -6.15 6.40
C PHE A 215 -22.28 -7.43 7.14
N LEU A 216 -21.06 -7.50 7.69
CA LEU A 216 -20.58 -8.66 8.44
C LEU A 216 -21.46 -8.94 9.65
N ARG A 217 -21.83 -7.91 10.40
CA ARG A 217 -22.72 -8.02 11.56
C ARG A 217 -24.09 -8.57 11.19
N ARG A 218 -24.67 -8.12 10.07
CA ARG A 218 -25.93 -8.69 9.54
C ARG A 218 -25.80 -10.14 9.06
N LYS A 219 -24.60 -10.58 8.65
CA LYS A 219 -24.31 -11.95 8.21
C LYS A 219 -24.03 -12.92 9.34
N GLY A 220 -24.05 -12.47 10.59
CA GLY A 220 -23.91 -13.32 11.78
C GLY A 220 -22.64 -13.08 12.60
N ASP A 221 -21.71 -12.27 12.13
CA ASP A 221 -20.54 -11.85 12.92
C ASP A 221 -20.85 -10.56 13.70
N GLY A 222 -21.61 -10.70 14.78
CA GLY A 222 -22.05 -9.57 15.60
C GLY A 222 -20.91 -8.76 16.25
N THR A 223 -19.72 -9.34 16.32
CA THR A 223 -18.52 -8.73 16.92
C THR A 223 -17.58 -8.12 15.89
N ALA A 224 -17.87 -8.24 14.60
CA ALA A 224 -17.02 -7.72 13.54
C ALA A 224 -16.68 -6.24 13.75
N VAL A 225 -15.37 -5.94 13.68
CA VAL A 225 -14.82 -4.59 13.66
C VAL A 225 -13.95 -4.46 12.41
N VAL A 226 -14.22 -3.46 11.60
CA VAL A 226 -13.42 -3.16 10.41
C VAL A 226 -12.75 -1.80 10.63
N ASP A 227 -11.43 -1.82 10.65
CA ASP A 227 -10.63 -0.60 10.81
C ASP A 227 -10.82 0.31 9.59
N GLY A 228 -11.35 1.50 9.80
CA GLY A 228 -11.58 2.52 8.78
C GLY A 228 -10.43 3.51 8.60
N THR A 229 -9.30 3.27 9.25
CA THR A 229 -8.14 4.16 9.19
C THR A 229 -7.37 3.97 7.88
N TRP A 230 -7.04 5.06 7.21
CA TRP A 230 -6.31 5.08 5.95
C TRP A 230 -5.48 6.39 5.85
N PRO A 231 -4.30 6.40 5.24
CA PRO A 231 -3.57 5.31 4.59
C PRO A 231 -2.72 4.46 5.53
N LEU A 232 -2.63 4.82 6.79
CA LEU A 232 -1.89 4.11 7.83
C LEU A 232 -2.86 3.62 8.91
N ARG A 233 -2.79 2.35 9.23
CA ARG A 233 -3.45 1.78 10.40
C ARG A 233 -2.51 1.91 11.58
N GLU A 234 -2.81 2.82 12.48
CA GLU A 234 -2.09 2.93 13.75
C GLU A 234 -2.28 1.66 14.57
N PRO A 235 -1.27 1.24 15.35
CA PRO A 235 -1.48 0.20 16.34
C PRO A 235 -2.57 0.68 17.27
N THR A 236 -3.64 -0.09 17.42
CA THR A 236 -4.58 0.15 18.53
C THR A 236 -3.77 0.09 19.79
N GLY A 237 -3.56 1.26 20.43
CA GLY A 237 -2.79 1.35 21.67
C GLY A 237 -3.39 0.42 22.71
N GLU A 238 -2.74 -0.68 22.99
CA GLU A 238 -2.77 -1.22 24.34
C GLU A 238 -2.14 -0.14 25.22
N ARG A 239 -2.99 0.56 25.97
CA ARG A 239 -2.51 1.30 27.14
C ARG A 239 -1.76 0.28 27.97
N VAL A 240 -0.44 0.43 28.03
CA VAL A 240 0.34 -0.20 29.08
C VAL A 240 -0.22 0.35 30.38
N ALA A 241 -1.10 -0.41 31.01
CA ALA A 241 -1.54 -0.17 32.38
C ALA A 241 -0.33 -0.47 33.25
N GLY A 242 0.28 0.57 33.83
CA GLY A 242 1.30 0.39 34.83
C GLY A 242 2.45 1.40 34.79
N GLU A 243 2.18 2.64 35.14
CA GLU A 243 3.10 3.41 35.98
C GLU A 243 2.28 4.32 36.90
N THR A 244 1.98 3.79 38.07
CA THR A 244 1.61 4.58 39.25
C THR A 244 2.91 4.98 39.95
N VAL A 245 3.20 6.26 40.03
CA VAL A 245 3.97 6.87 41.09
C VAL A 245 3.17 8.03 41.64
#